data_0f73be0cde07a49b0d5cf02d7631dd60
#
_entry.id   0f73be0cde07a49b0d5cf02d7631dd60
#
_cell.length_a   1.000
_cell.length_b   1.000
_cell.length_c   1.000
_cell.angle_alpha   90.00
_cell.angle_beta   90.00
_cell.angle_gamma   90.00
#
_symmetry.space_group_name_H-M   'P 1'
#
loop_
_entity.id
_entity.type
_entity.pdbx_description
1 polymer ?
#
loop_
_entity_poly.entity_id
_entity_poly.type
_entity_poly.pdbx_seq_one_letter_code
_entity_poly.pdbx_strand_id
1 'polypeptide(L)'
;MAVPTNLKKAFPLIIFLVVMLAFASCSLQTPQPEAPTATAVTVTEPEPTDAPPATEPPTAEFDSVSFSFGPDIASSWTVEFVPEGPGSSSSAGPVEYNDPEHIIFQLDNYAVPAPAPESPQRPQIFIYPAVQMAEQNPGAAQGIEGLRAFLDTPPADLMDQGQAIPFLPLYNAAQVFHTQVKFIDFQNGKGVRFLTMYAQGPMPVVNAGIFYTFQGLTNDGQYYVAAVLPVNHPSLKSNANEAFDTEGDDFMTDPINYIAGMAEMLDRQASSTFTPDLTALDAMIESLLVRP
;
A
#
# COMPACT_ATOMS: atom_id res chain seq x y z
N MET A 1 -25.06 54.65 9.30
CA MET A 1 -26.16 54.04 10.06
C MET A 1 -25.67 52.72 10.62
N ALA A 2 -25.58 52.72 11.87
CA ALA A 2 -25.53 51.74 12.97
C ALA A 2 -25.16 50.26 12.70
N VAL A 3 -24.08 49.85 13.32
CA VAL A 3 -23.72 48.48 13.71
C VAL A 3 -24.49 48.10 15.00
N PRO A 4 -24.84 46.88 15.25
CA PRO A 4 -24.90 46.36 16.61
C PRO A 4 -23.96 45.13 16.82
N THR A 5 -23.04 45.29 17.64
CA THR A 5 -22.63 44.79 18.99
C THR A 5 -23.02 43.36 19.39
N ASN A 6 -21.96 42.57 19.62
CA ASN A 6 -21.72 41.60 20.72
C ASN A 6 -22.88 40.77 21.32
N LEU A 7 -22.64 39.42 21.28
CA LEU A 7 -23.16 38.55 22.34
C LEU A 7 -22.10 37.53 22.76
N LYS A 8 -21.42 37.82 23.90
CA LYS A 8 -20.60 36.91 24.67
C LYS A 8 -21.49 35.86 25.33
N LYS A 9 -21.30 34.59 25.03
CA LYS A 9 -21.87 33.49 25.83
C LYS A 9 -20.80 32.92 26.76
N ALA A 10 -21.05 33.10 28.07
CA ALA A 10 -20.27 32.54 29.14
C ALA A 10 -20.50 31.03 29.28
N PHE A 11 -19.40 30.27 29.46
CA PHE A 11 -19.41 28.88 29.90
C PHE A 11 -19.51 28.77 31.42
N PRO A 12 -20.31 27.87 31.97
CA PRO A 12 -20.27 27.58 33.40
C PRO A 12 -19.18 26.53 33.70
N LEU A 13 -18.38 26.86 34.69
CA LEU A 13 -17.36 26.04 35.33
C LEU A 13 -18.03 24.94 36.18
N ILE A 14 -17.86 23.66 35.81
CA ILE A 14 -18.28 22.53 36.66
C ILE A 14 -17.09 22.05 37.45
N ILE A 15 -17.19 22.27 38.78
CA ILE A 15 -16.25 21.79 39.80
C ILE A 15 -16.57 20.31 40.07
N PHE A 16 -15.60 19.41 39.80
CA PHE A 16 -15.67 18.00 40.24
C PHE A 16 -14.98 17.85 41.59
N LEU A 17 -15.77 17.44 42.58
CA LEU A 17 -15.36 17.11 43.94
C LEU A 17 -14.71 15.72 43.94
N VAL A 18 -13.42 15.64 44.33
CA VAL A 18 -12.69 14.38 44.52
C VAL A 18 -12.98 13.86 45.94
N VAL A 19 -13.62 12.70 46.03
CA VAL A 19 -13.80 11.96 47.30
C VAL A 19 -12.65 10.97 47.42
N MET A 20 -11.77 11.23 48.43
CA MET A 20 -10.75 10.27 48.87
C MET A 20 -11.37 9.25 49.83
N LEU A 21 -11.35 7.96 49.44
CA LEU A 21 -11.60 6.84 50.36
C LEU A 21 -10.25 6.24 50.80
N ALA A 22 -9.94 6.41 52.09
CA ALA A 22 -8.83 5.72 52.74
C ALA A 22 -9.25 4.30 53.12
N PHE A 23 -8.52 3.30 52.63
CA PHE A 23 -8.62 1.92 53.13
C PHE A 23 -7.47 1.61 54.07
N ALA A 24 -7.84 1.28 55.30
CA ALA A 24 -6.94 0.83 56.35
C ALA A 24 -6.44 -0.61 56.04
N SER A 25 -5.12 -0.79 56.08
CA SER A 25 -4.46 -2.08 55.95
C SER A 25 -4.45 -2.80 57.31
N CYS A 26 -5.13 -3.94 57.42
CA CYS A 26 -4.89 -4.90 58.50
C CYS A 26 -3.83 -5.91 58.06
N SER A 27 -2.69 -5.90 58.72
CA SER A 27 -1.64 -6.93 58.60
C SER A 27 -2.05 -8.17 59.37
N LEU A 28 -2.28 -9.28 58.64
CA LEU A 28 -2.36 -10.62 59.23
C LEU A 28 -1.05 -11.35 58.88
N GLN A 29 -0.30 -11.63 59.94
CA GLN A 29 0.94 -12.39 59.92
C GLN A 29 0.60 -13.88 59.81
N THR A 30 0.94 -14.53 58.68
CA THR A 30 0.83 -15.97 58.49
C THR A 30 2.16 -16.64 58.84
N PRO A 31 2.16 -17.82 59.52
CA PRO A 31 3.39 -18.52 59.87
C PRO A 31 4.09 -19.14 58.67
N GLN A 32 5.41 -19.08 58.71
CA GLN A 32 6.34 -19.61 57.74
C GLN A 32 6.31 -21.15 57.69
N PRO A 33 6.12 -21.79 56.54
CA PRO A 33 6.31 -23.23 56.41
C PRO A 33 7.80 -23.58 56.27
N GLU A 34 8.18 -24.67 56.92
CA GLU A 34 9.49 -25.31 56.85
C GLU A 34 9.86 -25.72 55.39
N ALA A 35 11.12 -25.59 55.07
CA ALA A 35 11.69 -25.92 53.75
C ALA A 35 11.60 -27.45 53.51
N PRO A 36 11.07 -27.89 52.37
CA PRO A 36 11.16 -29.29 51.97
C PRO A 36 12.57 -29.61 51.42
N THR A 37 13.08 -30.73 51.88
CA THR A 37 14.31 -31.41 51.44
C THR A 37 14.29 -31.63 49.92
N ALA A 38 15.33 -31.15 49.23
CA ALA A 38 15.49 -31.31 47.79
C ALA A 38 15.68 -32.79 47.43
N THR A 39 14.65 -33.37 46.81
CA THR A 39 14.80 -34.61 46.06
C THR A 39 15.29 -34.27 44.64
N ALA A 40 16.46 -34.78 44.27
CA ALA A 40 17.00 -34.63 42.94
C ALA A 40 16.05 -35.31 41.93
N VAL A 41 15.31 -34.47 41.18
CA VAL A 41 14.58 -34.97 39.99
C VAL A 41 15.57 -34.90 38.81
N THR A 42 15.88 -36.08 38.26
CA THR A 42 16.57 -36.18 36.99
C THR A 42 15.69 -35.55 35.90
N VAL A 43 16.04 -34.36 35.45
CA VAL A 43 15.39 -33.74 34.28
C VAL A 43 15.88 -34.50 33.06
N THR A 44 15.01 -35.32 32.51
CA THR A 44 15.18 -35.86 31.15
C THR A 44 15.01 -34.68 30.20
N GLU A 45 16.08 -34.34 29.48
CA GLU A 45 16.08 -33.33 28.41
C GLU A 45 14.99 -33.70 27.40
N PRO A 46 14.04 -32.80 27.08
CA PRO A 46 13.05 -33.11 26.07
C PRO A 46 13.73 -33.31 24.72
N GLU A 47 13.47 -34.42 24.10
CA GLU A 47 13.86 -34.74 22.73
C GLU A 47 13.43 -33.57 21.82
N PRO A 48 14.29 -33.09 20.90
CA PRO A 48 13.92 -31.97 20.02
C PRO A 48 12.67 -32.38 19.22
N THR A 49 11.55 -31.72 19.52
CA THR A 49 10.34 -31.85 18.71
C THR A 49 10.68 -31.30 17.34
N ASP A 50 10.66 -32.15 16.32
CA ASP A 50 10.76 -31.73 14.93
C ASP A 50 9.78 -30.58 14.69
N ALA A 51 10.34 -29.42 14.32
CA ALA A 51 9.52 -28.30 13.91
C ALA A 51 8.66 -28.76 12.72
N PRO A 52 7.36 -28.39 12.69
CA PRO A 52 6.53 -28.73 11.53
C PRO A 52 7.23 -28.21 10.27
N PRO A 53 7.19 -28.99 9.16
CA PRO A 53 7.82 -28.59 7.92
C PRO A 53 7.31 -27.18 7.55
N ALA A 54 8.24 -26.29 7.21
CA ALA A 54 7.91 -24.96 6.76
C ALA A 54 6.95 -25.11 5.57
N THR A 55 5.73 -24.58 5.72
CA THR A 55 4.78 -24.57 4.63
C THR A 55 5.35 -23.71 3.53
N GLU A 56 5.53 -24.28 2.34
CA GLU A 56 5.96 -23.51 1.18
C GLU A 56 4.99 -22.34 0.94
N PRO A 57 5.48 -21.16 0.58
CA PRO A 57 4.62 -20.02 0.31
C PRO A 57 3.66 -20.34 -0.84
N PRO A 58 2.39 -19.87 -0.80
CA PRO A 58 1.47 -20.03 -1.89
C PRO A 58 2.07 -19.49 -3.18
N THR A 59 1.96 -20.24 -4.26
CA THR A 59 2.42 -19.85 -5.59
C THR A 59 1.20 -19.64 -6.47
N ALA A 60 1.10 -18.47 -7.11
CA ALA A 60 0.18 -18.23 -8.21
C ALA A 60 0.84 -18.68 -9.50
N GLU A 61 0.18 -19.54 -10.24
CA GLU A 61 0.63 -19.99 -11.55
C GLU A 61 -0.54 -20.10 -12.49
N PHE A 62 -0.51 -19.36 -13.57
CA PHE A 62 -1.51 -19.40 -14.62
C PHE A 62 -0.87 -19.10 -15.97
N ASP A 63 -1.10 -19.99 -16.95
CA ASP A 63 -0.52 -19.93 -18.29
C ASP A 63 1.02 -19.80 -18.21
N SER A 64 1.56 -18.71 -18.65
CA SER A 64 2.99 -18.43 -18.66
C SER A 64 3.46 -17.51 -17.54
N VAL A 65 2.61 -17.21 -16.56
CA VAL A 65 2.92 -16.31 -15.44
C VAL A 65 2.95 -17.07 -14.13
N SER A 66 3.97 -16.83 -13.30
CA SER A 66 4.03 -17.36 -11.94
C SER A 66 4.68 -16.38 -10.96
N PHE A 67 4.23 -16.38 -9.71
CA PHE A 67 4.83 -15.65 -8.59
C PHE A 67 4.43 -16.29 -7.26
N SER A 68 5.20 -16.00 -6.22
CA SER A 68 4.96 -16.51 -4.85
C SER A 68 4.72 -15.36 -3.88
N PHE A 69 3.85 -15.56 -2.90
CA PHE A 69 3.55 -14.56 -1.88
C PHE A 69 3.30 -15.21 -0.51
N GLY A 70 3.51 -14.45 0.56
CA GLY A 70 3.28 -14.92 1.93
C GLY A 70 1.79 -14.85 2.33
N PRO A 71 1.38 -15.61 3.36
CA PRO A 71 0.02 -15.57 3.90
C PRO A 71 -0.31 -14.23 4.60
N ASP A 72 0.70 -13.43 4.91
CA ASP A 72 0.62 -12.07 5.42
C ASP A 72 0.25 -11.04 4.33
N ILE A 73 0.34 -11.41 3.06
CA ILE A 73 -0.10 -10.59 1.92
C ILE A 73 -1.54 -10.95 1.53
N ALA A 74 -1.78 -12.22 1.22
CA ALA A 74 -3.09 -12.72 0.79
C ALA A 74 -3.21 -14.22 1.09
N SER A 75 -4.45 -14.75 1.10
CA SER A 75 -4.66 -16.19 1.34
C SER A 75 -4.88 -17.01 0.07
N SER A 76 -5.28 -16.35 -1.02
CA SER A 76 -5.54 -16.98 -2.31
C SER A 76 -5.48 -15.93 -3.43
N TRP A 77 -5.71 -16.38 -4.64
CA TRP A 77 -5.76 -15.53 -5.82
C TRP A 77 -6.79 -16.06 -6.82
N THR A 78 -7.30 -15.16 -7.63
CA THR A 78 -8.11 -15.50 -8.81
C THR A 78 -7.49 -14.82 -10.03
N VAL A 79 -7.77 -15.34 -11.22
CA VAL A 79 -7.31 -14.76 -12.47
C VAL A 79 -8.52 -14.36 -13.31
N GLU A 80 -8.41 -13.19 -13.91
CA GLU A 80 -9.35 -12.68 -14.89
C GLU A 80 -8.63 -12.55 -16.23
N PHE A 81 -9.23 -13.15 -17.26
CA PHE A 81 -8.82 -12.99 -18.62
C PHE A 81 -9.67 -11.88 -19.25
N VAL A 82 -9.06 -10.74 -19.49
CA VAL A 82 -9.74 -9.57 -20.05
C VAL A 82 -9.61 -9.59 -21.55
N PRO A 83 -10.70 -9.74 -22.31
CA PRO A 83 -10.65 -9.71 -23.76
C PRO A 83 -10.31 -8.31 -24.27
N GLU A 84 -9.77 -8.24 -25.50
CA GLU A 84 -9.59 -6.96 -26.18
C GLU A 84 -10.89 -6.14 -26.18
N GLY A 85 -10.80 -4.88 -25.81
CA GLY A 85 -11.98 -4.02 -25.71
C GLY A 85 -11.67 -2.61 -25.24
N PRO A 86 -12.72 -1.80 -24.99
CA PRO A 86 -12.54 -0.46 -24.46
C PRO A 86 -11.76 -0.49 -23.16
N GLY A 87 -10.66 0.26 -23.08
CA GLY A 87 -9.82 0.34 -21.90
C GLY A 87 -10.56 0.89 -20.67
N SER A 88 -10.13 0.50 -19.49
CA SER A 88 -10.72 0.91 -18.20
C SER A 88 -10.70 2.44 -17.96
N SER A 89 -9.84 3.17 -18.67
CA SER A 89 -9.78 4.63 -18.66
C SER A 89 -10.90 5.31 -19.48
N SER A 90 -11.69 4.55 -20.24
CA SER A 90 -12.74 5.07 -21.13
C SER A 90 -13.92 5.72 -20.40
N SER A 91 -14.04 5.53 -19.09
CA SER A 91 -15.18 6.08 -18.31
C SER A 91 -15.21 7.60 -18.19
N ALA A 92 -14.25 8.36 -18.73
CA ALA A 92 -14.18 9.79 -18.51
C ALA A 92 -13.59 10.67 -19.63
N GLY A 93 -13.44 10.18 -20.85
CA GLY A 93 -12.90 10.98 -21.95
C GLY A 93 -13.58 10.73 -23.29
N PRO A 94 -13.56 11.70 -24.23
CA PRO A 94 -14.15 11.56 -25.56
C PRO A 94 -13.35 10.68 -26.52
N VAL A 95 -12.27 10.04 -26.06
CA VAL A 95 -11.40 9.18 -26.86
C VAL A 95 -11.50 7.77 -26.32
N GLU A 96 -12.16 6.90 -27.06
CA GLU A 96 -12.20 5.46 -26.81
C GLU A 96 -10.87 4.86 -27.27
N TYR A 97 -10.02 4.46 -26.33
CA TYR A 97 -8.88 3.59 -26.60
C TYR A 97 -9.28 2.16 -26.31
N ASN A 98 -8.71 1.23 -27.06
CA ASN A 98 -8.83 -0.18 -26.73
C ASN A 98 -7.60 -0.62 -25.95
N ASP A 99 -7.82 -1.49 -24.97
CA ASP A 99 -6.76 -2.27 -24.37
C ASP A 99 -6.73 -3.64 -25.06
N PRO A 100 -5.55 -4.21 -25.33
CA PRO A 100 -5.44 -5.56 -25.86
C PRO A 100 -5.91 -6.59 -24.83
N GLU A 101 -6.13 -7.80 -25.29
CA GLU A 101 -6.33 -8.94 -24.41
C GLU A 101 -5.18 -9.02 -23.38
N HIS A 102 -5.52 -9.18 -22.11
CA HIS A 102 -4.54 -9.21 -21.02
C HIS A 102 -5.04 -10.00 -19.82
N ILE A 103 -4.14 -10.26 -18.86
CA ILE A 103 -4.41 -11.04 -17.67
C ILE A 103 -4.35 -10.14 -16.44
N ILE A 104 -5.30 -10.33 -15.52
CA ILE A 104 -5.30 -9.69 -14.20
C ILE A 104 -5.32 -10.78 -13.13
N PHE A 105 -4.31 -10.79 -12.26
CA PHE A 105 -4.34 -11.54 -11.02
C PHE A 105 -4.95 -10.68 -9.93
N GLN A 106 -6.02 -11.15 -9.30
CA GLN A 106 -6.62 -10.55 -8.13
C GLN A 106 -6.14 -11.33 -6.89
N LEU A 107 -5.57 -10.63 -5.90
CA LEU A 107 -5.20 -11.24 -4.63
C LEU A 107 -6.42 -11.22 -3.69
N ASP A 108 -6.86 -12.40 -3.24
CA ASP A 108 -8.06 -12.56 -2.41
C ASP A 108 -7.70 -12.60 -0.93
N ASN A 109 -8.60 -12.07 -0.10
CA ASN A 109 -8.37 -11.89 1.34
C ASN A 109 -7.04 -11.17 1.62
N TYR A 110 -6.77 -10.16 0.84
CA TYR A 110 -5.58 -9.31 0.97
C TYR A 110 -5.54 -8.63 2.34
N ALA A 111 -4.34 -8.42 2.88
CA ALA A 111 -4.13 -7.89 4.23
C ALA A 111 -4.78 -6.53 4.50
N VAL A 112 -4.92 -5.70 3.47
CA VAL A 112 -5.66 -4.43 3.52
C VAL A 112 -6.94 -4.56 2.69
N PRO A 113 -8.12 -4.40 3.30
CA PRO A 113 -9.37 -4.40 2.55
C PRO A 113 -9.37 -3.30 1.48
N ALA A 114 -9.85 -3.64 0.28
CA ALA A 114 -10.07 -2.63 -0.75
C ALA A 114 -11.02 -1.54 -0.23
N PRO A 115 -10.77 -0.24 -0.54
CA PRO A 115 -11.58 0.87 -0.01
C PRO A 115 -13.08 0.75 -0.36
N ALA A 116 -13.38 0.20 -1.53
CA ALA A 116 -14.73 -0.12 -1.99
C ALA A 116 -14.67 -1.20 -3.09
N PRO A 117 -15.75 -1.97 -3.33
CA PRO A 117 -15.77 -2.97 -4.39
C PRO A 117 -15.46 -2.42 -5.78
N GLU A 118 -15.87 -1.17 -6.04
CA GLU A 118 -15.66 -0.47 -7.31
C GLU A 118 -14.35 0.34 -7.35
N SER A 119 -13.51 0.26 -6.30
CA SER A 119 -12.27 1.01 -6.26
C SER A 119 -11.29 0.51 -7.32
N PRO A 120 -10.66 1.39 -8.09
CA PRO A 120 -9.57 1.02 -8.98
C PRO A 120 -8.31 0.54 -8.22
N GLN A 121 -8.25 0.77 -6.92
CA GLN A 121 -7.16 0.35 -6.02
C GLN A 121 -7.46 -1.02 -5.39
N ARG A 122 -7.82 -1.99 -6.21
CA ARG A 122 -7.93 -3.39 -5.79
C ARG A 122 -6.55 -4.05 -5.81
N PRO A 123 -6.28 -5.04 -4.95
CA PRO A 123 -4.99 -5.73 -4.94
C PRO A 123 -4.83 -6.61 -6.19
N GLN A 124 -4.25 -6.04 -7.25
CA GLN A 124 -4.20 -6.62 -8.58
C GLN A 124 -2.79 -6.54 -9.18
N ILE A 125 -2.46 -7.56 -9.99
CA ILE A 125 -1.27 -7.58 -10.85
C ILE A 125 -1.76 -7.76 -12.30
N PHE A 126 -1.40 -6.81 -13.16
CA PHE A 126 -1.76 -6.76 -14.56
C PHE A 126 -0.58 -7.21 -15.41
N ILE A 127 -0.83 -8.05 -16.40
CA ILE A 127 0.17 -8.49 -17.38
C ILE A 127 -0.34 -8.09 -18.77
N TYR A 128 0.22 -7.02 -19.31
CA TYR A 128 -0.15 -6.49 -20.62
C TYR A 128 0.85 -6.90 -21.70
N PRO A 129 0.41 -7.30 -22.88
CA PRO A 129 1.28 -7.42 -24.05
C PRO A 129 1.72 -6.01 -24.48
N ALA A 130 2.95 -5.62 -24.12
CA ALA A 130 3.42 -4.23 -24.19
C ALA A 130 3.38 -3.62 -25.60
N VAL A 131 3.70 -4.41 -26.61
CA VAL A 131 3.69 -3.94 -28.01
C VAL A 131 2.26 -3.65 -28.47
N GLN A 132 1.34 -4.59 -28.26
CA GLN A 132 -0.07 -4.43 -28.65
C GLN A 132 -0.73 -3.31 -27.83
N MET A 133 -0.41 -3.20 -26.56
CA MET A 133 -0.90 -2.14 -25.68
C MET A 133 -0.48 -0.75 -26.21
N ALA A 134 0.78 -0.61 -26.65
CA ALA A 134 1.27 0.65 -27.24
C ALA A 134 0.64 0.96 -28.60
N GLU A 135 0.31 -0.06 -29.41
CA GLU A 135 -0.32 0.13 -30.72
C GLU A 135 -1.79 0.55 -30.60
N GLN A 136 -2.50 0.02 -29.61
CA GLN A 136 -3.95 0.22 -29.45
C GLN A 136 -4.29 1.42 -28.56
N ASN A 137 -3.40 1.79 -27.64
CA ASN A 137 -3.64 2.83 -26.65
C ASN A 137 -2.49 3.84 -26.60
N PRO A 138 -2.63 5.03 -27.23
CA PRO A 138 -1.59 6.06 -27.27
C PRO A 138 -1.17 6.58 -25.88
N GLY A 139 -2.07 6.58 -24.89
CA GLY A 139 -1.74 6.95 -23.52
C GLY A 139 -0.84 5.90 -22.88
N ALA A 140 -1.14 4.62 -23.08
CA ALA A 140 -0.30 3.53 -22.64
C ALA A 140 1.06 3.50 -23.38
N ALA A 141 1.08 3.82 -24.68
CA ALA A 141 2.32 3.96 -25.44
C ALA A 141 3.29 4.97 -24.79
N GLN A 142 2.76 6.14 -24.38
CA GLN A 142 3.55 7.14 -23.69
C GLN A 142 4.05 6.63 -22.33
N GLY A 143 3.20 5.92 -21.57
CA GLY A 143 3.57 5.30 -20.30
C GLY A 143 4.67 4.26 -20.44
N ILE A 144 4.56 3.37 -21.42
CA ILE A 144 5.54 2.31 -21.72
C ILE A 144 6.89 2.90 -22.14
N GLU A 145 6.88 3.88 -23.04
CA GLU A 145 8.11 4.56 -23.51
C GLU A 145 8.72 5.38 -22.36
N GLY A 146 7.88 6.08 -21.60
CA GLY A 146 8.32 6.82 -20.40
C GLY A 146 8.97 5.89 -19.38
N LEU A 147 8.42 4.70 -19.13
CA LEU A 147 9.00 3.71 -18.23
C LEU A 147 10.34 3.20 -18.75
N ARG A 148 10.48 2.90 -20.03
CA ARG A 148 11.77 2.52 -20.62
C ARG A 148 12.83 3.58 -20.38
N ALA A 149 12.51 4.84 -20.70
CA ALA A 149 13.41 5.96 -20.48
C ALA A 149 13.79 6.13 -19.00
N PHE A 150 12.81 6.00 -18.11
CA PHE A 150 12.99 6.08 -16.65
C PHE A 150 13.90 4.97 -16.11
N LEU A 151 13.74 3.74 -16.60
CA LEU A 151 14.57 2.59 -16.20
C LEU A 151 15.98 2.64 -16.79
N ASP A 152 16.15 3.19 -17.99
CA ASP A 152 17.45 3.30 -18.64
C ASP A 152 18.26 4.50 -18.15
N THR A 153 17.59 5.58 -17.78
CA THR A 153 18.23 6.81 -17.28
C THR A 153 17.38 7.38 -16.13
N PRO A 154 17.52 6.83 -14.92
CA PRO A 154 16.79 7.31 -13.76
C PRO A 154 17.08 8.79 -13.48
N PRO A 155 16.08 9.59 -13.06
CA PRO A 155 16.31 10.95 -12.63
C PRO A 155 17.26 11.00 -11.43
N ALA A 156 18.03 12.09 -11.33
CA ALA A 156 18.98 12.27 -10.24
C ALA A 156 18.30 12.41 -8.87
N ASP A 157 17.09 12.94 -8.86
CA ASP A 157 16.23 13.05 -7.67
C ASP A 157 14.95 12.25 -7.89
N LEU A 158 14.86 11.13 -7.19
CA LEU A 158 13.69 10.24 -7.23
C LEU A 158 12.53 10.75 -6.36
N MET A 159 12.74 11.83 -5.59
CA MET A 159 11.71 12.45 -4.75
C MET A 159 11.19 13.76 -5.34
N ASP A 160 11.63 14.14 -6.55
CA ASP A 160 11.08 15.30 -7.26
C ASP A 160 9.61 15.09 -7.61
N GLN A 161 8.71 15.64 -6.80
CA GLN A 161 7.26 15.55 -6.97
C GLN A 161 6.73 16.26 -8.22
N GLY A 162 7.56 17.07 -8.89
CA GLY A 162 7.22 17.72 -10.15
C GLY A 162 7.24 16.78 -11.36
N GLN A 163 7.80 15.58 -11.21
CA GLN A 163 7.91 14.59 -12.28
C GLN A 163 7.18 13.29 -11.90
N ALA A 164 6.04 13.05 -12.53
CA ALA A 164 5.30 11.80 -12.31
C ALA A 164 6.09 10.58 -12.79
N ILE A 165 6.05 9.50 -12.02
CA ILE A 165 6.60 8.20 -12.43
C ILE A 165 5.59 7.52 -13.38
N PRO A 166 6.02 6.97 -14.53
CA PRO A 166 5.13 6.29 -15.48
C PRO A 166 4.32 5.18 -14.81
N PHE A 167 3.05 5.07 -15.19
CA PHE A 167 2.09 4.20 -14.51
C PHE A 167 1.04 3.64 -15.47
N LEU A 168 0.73 2.36 -15.32
CA LEU A 168 -0.44 1.67 -15.84
C LEU A 168 -1.11 0.88 -14.69
N PRO A 169 -2.43 0.63 -14.77
CA PRO A 169 -3.39 1.06 -15.78
C PRO A 169 -3.62 2.58 -15.78
N LEU A 170 -4.10 3.12 -16.88
CA LEU A 170 -4.40 4.55 -16.95
C LEU A 170 -5.61 4.90 -16.06
N TYR A 171 -5.44 5.90 -15.18
CA TYR A 171 -6.53 6.46 -14.39
C TYR A 171 -6.96 7.83 -14.93
N ASN A 172 -8.26 8.13 -14.87
CA ASN A 172 -8.75 9.49 -15.07
C ASN A 172 -8.48 10.36 -13.83
N ALA A 173 -7.22 10.43 -13.44
CA ALA A 173 -6.75 11.14 -12.27
C ALA A 173 -5.25 11.42 -12.44
N ALA A 174 -4.74 12.39 -11.69
CA ALA A 174 -3.30 12.67 -11.63
C ALA A 174 -2.63 11.92 -10.47
N GLN A 175 -1.37 11.58 -10.64
CA GLN A 175 -0.51 11.12 -9.55
C GLN A 175 -0.33 12.28 -8.56
N VAL A 176 -0.80 12.08 -7.32
CA VAL A 176 -0.76 13.13 -6.28
C VAL A 176 0.64 13.30 -5.72
N PHE A 177 1.34 12.20 -5.50
CA PHE A 177 2.71 12.13 -5.01
C PHE A 177 3.33 10.78 -5.36
N HIS A 178 4.64 10.66 -5.14
CA HIS A 178 5.32 9.37 -5.06
C HIS A 178 6.34 9.37 -3.93
N THR A 179 6.61 8.22 -3.36
CA THR A 179 7.55 8.03 -2.25
C THR A 179 8.03 6.58 -2.19
N GLN A 180 9.03 6.28 -1.35
CA GLN A 180 9.54 4.93 -1.20
C GLN A 180 9.97 4.31 -2.55
N VAL A 181 10.55 5.10 -3.45
CA VAL A 181 10.94 4.67 -4.79
C VAL A 181 12.11 3.68 -4.74
N LYS A 182 11.96 2.52 -5.37
CA LYS A 182 13.00 1.47 -5.43
C LYS A 182 12.96 0.76 -6.77
N PHE A 183 14.12 0.55 -7.39
CA PHE A 183 14.22 -0.32 -8.56
C PHE A 183 14.26 -1.78 -8.11
N ILE A 184 13.51 -2.63 -8.80
CA ILE A 184 13.39 -4.07 -8.49
C ILE A 184 13.54 -4.86 -9.80
N ASP A 185 14.41 -5.84 -9.77
CA ASP A 185 14.50 -6.85 -10.81
C ASP A 185 13.56 -8.01 -10.45
N PHE A 186 12.82 -8.51 -11.42
CA PHE A 186 12.07 -9.77 -11.31
C PHE A 186 12.70 -10.83 -12.21
N GLN A 187 12.23 -12.08 -12.17
CA GLN A 187 12.95 -13.22 -12.75
C GLN A 187 13.44 -13.01 -14.19
N ASN A 188 12.66 -12.30 -15.01
CA ASN A 188 13.01 -12.05 -16.41
C ASN A 188 12.71 -10.61 -16.85
N GLY A 189 12.82 -9.64 -15.93
CA GLY A 189 12.59 -8.24 -16.23
C GLY A 189 13.05 -7.30 -15.14
N LYS A 190 12.80 -6.02 -15.31
CA LYS A 190 13.15 -4.96 -14.36
C LYS A 190 12.02 -3.92 -14.27
N GLY A 191 11.95 -3.22 -13.15
CA GLY A 191 10.97 -2.17 -12.96
C GLY A 191 11.28 -1.25 -11.80
N VAL A 192 10.33 -0.40 -11.50
CA VAL A 192 10.34 0.52 -10.36
C VAL A 192 9.10 0.31 -9.51
N ARG A 193 9.28 0.23 -8.20
CA ARG A 193 8.19 0.28 -7.24
C ARG A 193 8.19 1.61 -6.51
N PHE A 194 7.03 2.09 -6.18
CA PHE A 194 6.82 3.29 -5.37
C PHE A 194 5.46 3.23 -4.68
N LEU A 195 5.26 4.07 -3.67
CA LEU A 195 3.96 4.34 -3.09
C LEU A 195 3.40 5.60 -3.71
N THR A 196 2.10 5.61 -3.95
CA THR A 196 1.41 6.74 -4.58
C THR A 196 -0.06 6.79 -4.21
N MET A 197 -0.73 7.85 -4.64
CA MET A 197 -2.17 8.04 -4.65
C MET A 197 -2.55 8.79 -5.93
N TYR A 198 -3.71 8.48 -6.48
CA TYR A 198 -4.28 9.18 -7.64
C TYR A 198 -5.56 9.89 -7.24
N ALA A 199 -5.73 11.13 -7.69
CA ALA A 199 -6.94 11.92 -7.45
C ALA A 199 -7.22 12.90 -8.60
N GLN A 200 -8.49 13.30 -8.75
CA GLN A 200 -8.91 14.29 -9.75
C GLN A 200 -8.65 15.75 -9.31
N GLY A 201 -8.21 15.94 -8.10
CA GLY A 201 -7.85 17.25 -7.54
C GLY A 201 -6.99 17.08 -6.29
N PRO A 202 -6.53 18.18 -5.68
CA PRO A 202 -5.76 18.12 -4.45
C PRO A 202 -6.55 17.40 -3.35
N MET A 203 -5.94 16.38 -2.75
CA MET A 203 -6.52 15.56 -1.68
C MET A 203 -5.44 15.29 -0.62
N PRO A 204 -5.79 15.26 0.68
CA PRO A 204 -4.87 14.82 1.71
C PRO A 204 -4.47 13.36 1.52
N VAL A 205 -3.23 13.04 1.88
CA VAL A 205 -2.69 11.68 1.78
C VAL A 205 -3.24 10.83 2.93
N VAL A 206 -3.98 9.78 2.59
CA VAL A 206 -4.71 8.94 3.56
C VAL A 206 -4.59 7.45 3.22
N ASN A 207 -4.80 6.59 4.23
CA ASN A 207 -4.75 5.14 4.06
C ASN A 207 -5.73 4.60 3.00
N ALA A 208 -6.94 5.17 2.92
CA ALA A 208 -7.92 4.77 1.90
C ALA A 208 -7.51 5.10 0.46
N GLY A 209 -6.44 5.87 0.27
CA GLY A 209 -5.99 6.33 -1.05
C GLY A 209 -4.63 5.83 -1.48
N ILE A 210 -3.74 5.49 -0.54
CA ILE A 210 -2.38 5.09 -0.88
C ILE A 210 -2.29 3.62 -1.29
N PHE A 211 -1.38 3.34 -2.21
CA PHE A 211 -1.06 1.98 -2.62
C PHE A 211 0.41 1.85 -3.04
N TYR A 212 0.94 0.66 -2.85
CA TYR A 212 2.15 0.19 -3.47
C TYR A 212 1.87 -0.07 -4.94
N THR A 213 2.74 0.39 -5.80
CA THR A 213 2.72 0.00 -7.21
C THR A 213 4.09 -0.46 -7.66
N PHE A 214 4.10 -1.41 -8.59
CA PHE A 214 5.27 -1.81 -9.36
C PHE A 214 4.96 -1.61 -10.83
N GLN A 215 5.88 -1.04 -11.57
CA GLN A 215 5.79 -0.79 -12.99
C GLN A 215 7.05 -1.35 -13.65
N GLY A 216 6.92 -2.37 -14.47
CA GLY A 216 8.05 -3.12 -15.01
C GLY A 216 7.87 -3.61 -16.43
N LEU A 217 8.99 -3.99 -17.04
CA LEU A 217 9.04 -4.57 -18.38
C LEU A 217 9.88 -5.85 -18.36
N THR A 218 9.45 -6.87 -19.10
CA THR A 218 10.28 -8.02 -19.38
C THR A 218 11.52 -7.61 -20.18
N ASN A 219 12.62 -8.37 -20.04
CA ASN A 219 13.91 -8.06 -20.70
C ASN A 219 13.81 -8.02 -22.24
N ASP A 220 12.87 -8.79 -22.81
CA ASP A 220 12.56 -8.79 -24.25
C ASP A 220 11.60 -7.66 -24.65
N GLY A 221 11.06 -6.92 -23.67
CA GLY A 221 10.10 -5.82 -23.86
C GLY A 221 8.72 -6.26 -24.38
N GLN A 222 8.40 -7.56 -24.32
CA GLN A 222 7.12 -8.08 -24.82
C GLN A 222 5.97 -7.85 -23.82
N TYR A 223 6.25 -7.86 -22.52
CA TYR A 223 5.23 -7.68 -21.51
C TYR A 223 5.53 -6.50 -20.59
N TYR A 224 4.46 -5.79 -20.27
CA TYR A 224 4.42 -4.78 -19.20
C TYR A 224 3.73 -5.39 -18.00
N VAL A 225 4.35 -5.28 -16.84
CA VAL A 225 3.81 -5.73 -15.56
C VAL A 225 3.45 -4.50 -14.72
N ALA A 226 2.21 -4.43 -14.27
CA ALA A 226 1.77 -3.43 -13.31
C ALA A 226 1.18 -4.09 -12.07
N ALA A 227 1.56 -3.65 -10.89
CA ALA A 227 0.92 -4.04 -9.66
C ALA A 227 0.25 -2.82 -9.00
N VAL A 228 -0.96 -3.00 -8.49
CA VAL A 228 -1.68 -2.03 -7.67
C VAL A 228 -2.09 -2.75 -6.39
N LEU A 229 -1.46 -2.42 -5.28
CA LEU A 229 -1.58 -3.15 -4.02
C LEU A 229 -1.82 -2.15 -2.87
N PRO A 230 -3.05 -2.02 -2.35
CA PRO A 230 -3.34 -1.12 -1.24
C PRO A 230 -2.39 -1.35 -0.06
N VAL A 231 -1.93 -0.26 0.55
CA VAL A 231 -1.11 -0.33 1.76
C VAL A 231 -1.63 0.65 2.80
N ASN A 232 -1.40 0.34 4.08
CA ASN A 232 -1.68 1.24 5.18
C ASN A 232 -0.41 1.60 5.94
N HIS A 233 -0.40 2.79 6.53
CA HIS A 233 0.64 3.21 7.47
C HIS A 233 0.01 3.87 8.72
N PRO A 234 0.45 3.57 9.94
CA PRO A 234 -0.18 4.05 11.17
C PRO A 234 -0.11 5.57 11.37
N SER A 235 0.80 6.26 10.68
CA SER A 235 0.89 7.73 10.72
C SER A 235 -0.13 8.44 9.84
N LEU A 236 -0.86 7.71 8.98
CA LEU A 236 -1.86 8.30 8.10
C LEU A 236 -3.25 8.19 8.70
N LYS A 237 -4.10 9.17 8.39
CA LYS A 237 -5.53 9.08 8.67
C LYS A 237 -6.18 7.98 7.85
N SER A 238 -7.29 7.44 8.34
CA SER A 238 -7.97 6.34 7.65
C SER A 238 -8.58 6.79 6.32
N ASN A 239 -9.15 7.99 6.28
CA ASN A 239 -9.85 8.53 5.11
C ASN A 239 -9.78 10.06 5.05
N ALA A 240 -10.21 10.62 3.92
CA ALA A 240 -10.15 12.05 3.66
C ALA A 240 -10.97 12.90 4.64
N ASN A 241 -12.13 12.43 5.10
CA ASN A 241 -12.95 13.18 6.06
C ASN A 241 -12.19 13.37 7.37
N GLU A 242 -11.60 12.31 7.90
CA GLU A 242 -10.78 12.36 9.11
C GLU A 242 -9.56 13.29 8.94
N ALA A 243 -8.92 13.28 7.77
CA ALA A 243 -7.81 14.17 7.48
C ALA A 243 -8.25 15.63 7.40
N PHE A 244 -9.38 15.92 6.73
CA PHE A 244 -9.92 17.28 6.67
C PHE A 244 -10.35 17.80 8.05
N ASP A 245 -10.90 16.95 8.90
CA ASP A 245 -11.31 17.33 10.26
C ASP A 245 -10.12 17.67 11.17
N THR A 246 -8.95 17.10 10.92
CA THR A 246 -7.77 17.22 11.80
C THR A 246 -6.62 18.04 11.23
N GLU A 247 -6.45 18.04 9.92
CA GLU A 247 -5.32 18.63 9.19
C GLU A 247 -5.78 19.57 8.06
N GLY A 248 -7.11 19.79 7.95
CA GLY A 248 -7.70 20.52 6.84
C GLY A 248 -7.20 21.95 6.70
N ASP A 249 -6.95 22.65 7.79
CA ASP A 249 -6.43 24.02 7.77
C ASP A 249 -5.02 24.08 7.14
N ASP A 250 -4.14 23.14 7.50
CA ASP A 250 -2.78 23.04 6.96
C ASP A 250 -2.83 22.67 5.48
N PHE A 251 -3.63 21.63 5.13
CA PHE A 251 -3.82 21.21 3.75
C PHE A 251 -4.40 22.32 2.87
N MET A 252 -5.46 23.00 3.31
CA MET A 252 -6.11 24.07 2.53
C MET A 252 -5.25 25.32 2.38
N THR A 253 -4.32 25.55 3.29
CA THR A 253 -3.40 26.69 3.25
C THR A 253 -2.34 26.50 2.18
N ASP A 254 -1.73 25.31 2.11
CA ASP A 254 -0.69 24.99 1.14
C ASP A 254 -0.68 23.50 0.79
N PRO A 255 -1.57 23.05 -0.11
CA PRO A 255 -1.70 21.64 -0.48
C PRO A 255 -0.40 21.04 -1.03
N ILE A 256 0.39 21.83 -1.76
CA ILE A 256 1.62 21.35 -2.41
C ILE A 256 2.68 21.02 -1.35
N ASN A 257 2.94 21.93 -0.43
CA ASN A 257 3.91 21.69 0.64
C ASN A 257 3.42 20.64 1.63
N TYR A 258 2.10 20.58 1.91
CA TYR A 258 1.52 19.50 2.72
C TYR A 258 1.80 18.13 2.09
N ILE A 259 1.47 17.94 0.80
CA ILE A 259 1.68 16.68 0.10
C ILE A 259 3.17 16.31 0.03
N ALA A 260 4.04 17.26 -0.28
CA ALA A 260 5.49 17.03 -0.29
C ALA A 260 6.01 16.59 1.10
N GLY A 261 5.56 17.25 2.16
CA GLY A 261 5.90 16.88 3.54
C GLY A 261 5.42 15.48 3.92
N MET A 262 4.23 15.06 3.46
CA MET A 262 3.73 13.70 3.65
C MET A 262 4.55 12.67 2.88
N ALA A 263 4.93 12.96 1.63
CA ALA A 263 5.82 12.11 0.84
C ALA A 263 7.18 11.91 1.54
N GLU A 264 7.82 12.97 2.00
CA GLU A 264 9.06 12.89 2.76
C GLU A 264 8.90 12.15 4.11
N MET A 265 7.79 12.35 4.80
CA MET A 265 7.51 11.64 6.06
C MET A 265 7.42 10.13 5.80
N LEU A 266 6.69 9.71 4.77
CA LEU A 266 6.55 8.31 4.39
C LEU A 266 7.87 7.72 3.87
N ASP A 267 8.69 8.50 3.15
CA ASP A 267 9.98 8.04 2.63
C ASP A 267 10.96 7.62 3.73
N ARG A 268 10.89 8.30 4.87
CA ARG A 268 11.72 7.98 6.04
C ARG A 268 11.24 6.77 6.86
N GLN A 269 10.07 6.20 6.54
CA GLN A 269 9.54 5.05 7.27
C GLN A 269 10.24 3.74 6.85
N ALA A 270 10.42 2.84 7.82
CA ALA A 270 10.90 1.50 7.50
C ALA A 270 9.82 0.69 6.77
N SER A 271 10.21 -0.16 5.82
CA SER A 271 9.28 -1.01 5.05
C SER A 271 8.34 -1.83 5.94
N SER A 272 8.82 -2.28 7.10
CA SER A 272 8.06 -3.09 8.07
C SER A 272 7.01 -2.31 8.86
N THR A 273 6.92 -0.99 8.72
CA THR A 273 5.87 -0.19 9.36
C THR A 273 4.61 -0.09 8.52
N PHE A 274 4.69 -0.50 7.26
CA PHE A 274 3.54 -0.57 6.36
C PHE A 274 2.81 -1.92 6.51
N THR A 275 1.57 -1.95 6.15
CA THR A 275 0.75 -3.16 6.07
C THR A 275 0.17 -3.27 4.66
N PRO A 276 0.47 -4.34 3.87
CA PRO A 276 1.51 -5.33 4.13
C PRO A 276 2.92 -4.71 4.20
N ASP A 277 3.89 -5.43 4.79
CA ASP A 277 5.31 -5.04 4.77
C ASP A 277 5.80 -4.87 3.32
N LEU A 278 6.39 -3.71 3.00
CA LEU A 278 6.87 -3.44 1.64
C LEU A 278 7.97 -4.42 1.20
N THR A 279 8.74 -4.98 2.14
CA THR A 279 9.76 -6.00 1.82
C THR A 279 9.11 -7.31 1.37
N ALA A 280 7.97 -7.68 1.97
CA ALA A 280 7.23 -8.86 1.54
C ALA A 280 6.61 -8.66 0.14
N LEU A 281 6.09 -7.46 -0.14
CA LEU A 281 5.60 -7.10 -1.47
C LEU A 281 6.74 -7.08 -2.51
N ASP A 282 7.90 -6.52 -2.15
CA ASP A 282 9.09 -6.54 -3.01
C ASP A 282 9.48 -7.99 -3.36
N ALA A 283 9.55 -8.90 -2.35
CA ALA A 283 9.88 -10.31 -2.56
C ALA A 283 8.87 -11.03 -3.47
N MET A 284 7.57 -10.71 -3.36
CA MET A 284 6.56 -11.22 -4.28
C MET A 284 6.86 -10.77 -5.72
N ILE A 285 7.18 -9.50 -5.95
CA ILE A 285 7.55 -8.99 -7.28
C ILE A 285 8.84 -9.63 -7.79
N GLU A 286 9.87 -9.77 -6.95
CA GLU A 286 11.15 -10.42 -7.30
C GLU A 286 10.95 -11.88 -7.74
N SER A 287 9.92 -12.55 -7.24
CA SER A 287 9.57 -13.93 -7.62
C SER A 287 8.81 -14.05 -8.95
N LEU A 288 8.33 -12.93 -9.49
CA LEU A 288 7.50 -12.94 -10.70
C LEU A 288 8.28 -13.42 -11.92
N LEU A 289 7.66 -14.29 -12.69
CA LEU A 289 8.16 -14.78 -13.98
C LEU A 289 7.04 -14.68 -15.01
N VAL A 290 7.30 -14.00 -16.11
CA VAL A 290 6.37 -13.88 -17.25
C VAL A 290 7.05 -14.50 -18.47
N ARG A 291 6.54 -15.61 -18.95
CA ARG A 291 7.06 -16.29 -20.16
C ARG A 291 6.24 -15.89 -21.38
N PRO A 292 6.85 -15.85 -22.59
CA PRO A 292 6.14 -15.59 -23.84
C PRO A 292 5.24 -16.76 -24.24
#